data_0046a231a7283dc798659b5ba9f6317e
#
_entry.id   0046a231a7283dc798659b5ba9f6317e
#
_cell.length_a   1.000
_cell.length_b   1.000
_cell.length_c   1.000
_cell.angle_alpha   90.00
_cell.angle_beta   90.00
_cell.angle_gamma   90.00
#
_symmetry.space_group_name_H-M   'P 1'
#
loop_
_entity.id
_entity.type
_entity.pdbx_description
1 polymer ?
#
loop_
_entity_poly.entity_id
_entity_poly.type
_entity_poly.pdbx_seq_one_letter_code
_entity_poly.pdbx_strand_id
1 'polypeptide(L)'
;MSDIDVKYAALGGPAGWLGPATTAELVAPDGIGHYRHYRSGSIYWSPASGAHEVHGLIRDRWARLGWERSFLGYPLTDETTTPDRIGRYNHFQGGSVYWTPATGAHEVHGAIRALWASMGWERSFLGYPTSDELSTEDSTGRYSEFQHGSIYWSPGTGALACRETVRLHVKCLTAPTRFTINQMISNM
;
A
#
# COMPACT_ATOMS: atom_id res chain seq x y z
N MET A 1 -15.11 26.52 -8.49
CA MET A 1 -14.89 25.66 -7.33
C MET A 1 -14.34 24.36 -7.89
N SER A 2 -13.11 24.00 -7.55
CA SER A 2 -12.49 22.77 -8.03
C SER A 2 -13.00 21.55 -7.26
N ASP A 3 -12.74 20.33 -7.78
CA ASP A 3 -13.07 19.09 -7.06
C ASP A 3 -12.34 18.98 -5.71
N ILE A 4 -11.11 19.55 -5.65
CA ILE A 4 -10.35 19.66 -4.41
C ILE A 4 -11.07 20.59 -3.41
N ASP A 5 -11.63 21.72 -3.87
CA ASP A 5 -12.41 22.62 -2.99
C ASP A 5 -13.67 21.93 -2.46
N VAL A 6 -14.36 21.18 -3.32
CA VAL A 6 -15.57 20.40 -2.93
C VAL A 6 -15.19 19.35 -1.88
N LYS A 7 -14.11 18.60 -2.13
CA LYS A 7 -13.61 17.60 -1.19
C LYS A 7 -13.21 18.22 0.15
N TYR A 8 -12.45 19.33 0.10
CA TYR A 8 -12.03 20.03 1.30
C TYR A 8 -13.20 20.54 2.14
N ALA A 9 -14.21 21.11 1.48
CA ALA A 9 -15.43 21.55 2.17
C ALA A 9 -16.16 20.38 2.84
N ALA A 10 -16.26 19.22 2.17
CA ALA A 10 -16.86 18.01 2.71
C ALA A 10 -16.11 17.45 3.95
N LEU A 11 -14.80 17.71 4.04
CA LEU A 11 -13.95 17.34 5.20
C LEU A 11 -13.98 18.39 6.33
N GLY A 12 -14.85 19.40 6.24
CA GLY A 12 -15.04 20.44 7.25
C GLY A 12 -14.27 21.74 6.98
N GLY A 13 -13.60 21.86 5.84
CA GLY A 13 -12.89 23.07 5.43
C GLY A 13 -11.79 23.48 6.42
N PRO A 14 -11.59 24.81 6.63
CA PRO A 14 -10.54 25.31 7.52
C PRO A 14 -10.69 24.90 8.99
N ALA A 15 -11.92 24.62 9.43
CA ALA A 15 -12.22 24.16 10.78
C ALA A 15 -12.18 22.63 10.92
N GLY A 16 -12.11 21.90 9.79
CA GLY A 16 -12.01 20.45 9.76
C GLY A 16 -10.62 19.94 10.20
N TRP A 17 -10.50 18.64 10.30
CA TRP A 17 -9.29 17.96 10.80
C TRP A 17 -8.06 18.15 9.89
N LEU A 18 -8.23 18.38 8.57
CA LEU A 18 -7.15 18.73 7.66
C LEU A 18 -6.49 20.06 8.02
N GLY A 19 -7.26 20.98 8.60
CA GLY A 19 -6.84 22.33 8.92
C GLY A 19 -6.68 23.21 7.67
N PRO A 20 -6.05 24.40 7.81
CA PRO A 20 -5.90 25.34 6.71
C PRO A 20 -4.98 24.81 5.62
N ALA A 21 -5.22 25.24 4.38
CA ALA A 21 -4.34 24.99 3.26
C ALA A 21 -2.96 25.64 3.48
N THR A 22 -1.91 24.93 3.13
CA THR A 22 -0.52 25.40 3.20
C THR A 22 0.05 25.75 1.82
N THR A 23 -0.63 25.34 0.75
CA THR A 23 -0.33 25.72 -0.63
C THR A 23 -1.59 26.21 -1.35
N ALA A 24 -1.43 26.89 -2.45
CA ALA A 24 -2.48 26.99 -3.46
C ALA A 24 -2.78 25.61 -4.06
N GLU A 25 -3.83 25.51 -4.86
CA GLU A 25 -4.02 24.36 -5.74
C GLU A 25 -2.98 24.43 -6.87
N LEU A 26 -2.24 23.35 -7.04
CA LEU A 26 -1.13 23.25 -7.98
C LEU A 26 -1.40 22.10 -8.94
N VAL A 27 -0.91 22.24 -10.17
CA VAL A 27 -0.84 21.14 -11.12
C VAL A 27 0.17 20.12 -10.60
N ALA A 28 -0.19 18.84 -10.65
CA ALA A 28 0.71 17.75 -10.24
C ALA A 28 1.91 17.65 -11.20
N PRO A 29 3.09 17.24 -10.73
CA PRO A 29 4.31 17.14 -11.53
C PRO A 29 4.23 16.25 -12.77
N ASP A 30 3.24 15.34 -12.85
CA ASP A 30 2.96 14.52 -14.04
C ASP A 30 2.19 15.29 -15.13
N GLY A 31 1.71 16.52 -14.82
CA GLY A 31 0.93 17.35 -15.72
C GLY A 31 -0.52 16.91 -15.94
N ILE A 32 -1.01 15.89 -15.19
CA ILE A 32 -2.35 15.31 -15.40
C ILE A 32 -3.34 15.81 -14.35
N GLY A 33 -2.98 15.69 -13.09
CA GLY A 33 -3.86 16.02 -11.99
C GLY A 33 -3.52 17.31 -11.28
N HIS A 34 -4.19 17.52 -10.16
CA HIS A 34 -4.02 18.67 -9.29
C HIS A 34 -3.88 18.21 -7.85
N TYR A 35 -3.25 19.01 -7.01
CA TYR A 35 -3.15 18.75 -5.59
C TYR A 35 -3.14 20.04 -4.77
N ARG A 36 -3.45 19.90 -3.50
CA ARG A 36 -3.27 20.93 -2.48
C ARG A 36 -2.82 20.30 -1.18
N HIS A 37 -1.81 20.90 -0.56
CA HIS A 37 -1.38 20.52 0.78
C HIS A 37 -2.11 21.32 1.84
N TYR A 38 -2.35 20.65 2.95
CA TYR A 38 -2.97 21.19 4.16
C TYR A 38 -2.09 20.89 5.36
N ARG A 39 -2.38 21.52 6.49
CA ARG A 39 -1.60 21.32 7.72
C ARG A 39 -1.47 19.84 8.12
N SER A 40 -2.52 19.05 7.98
CA SER A 40 -2.56 17.65 8.43
C SER A 40 -2.62 16.61 7.31
N GLY A 41 -2.53 16.99 6.04
CA GLY A 41 -2.61 16.04 4.92
C GLY A 41 -2.56 16.71 3.56
N SER A 42 -3.03 16.01 2.56
CA SER A 42 -3.10 16.48 1.17
C SER A 42 -4.35 15.95 0.50
N ILE A 43 -4.90 16.72 -0.44
CA ILE A 43 -5.91 16.23 -1.37
C ILE A 43 -5.29 16.24 -2.75
N TYR A 44 -5.41 15.11 -3.44
CA TYR A 44 -5.01 14.92 -4.83
C TYR A 44 -6.22 14.60 -5.66
N TRP A 45 -6.24 15.11 -6.87
CA TRP A 45 -7.28 14.88 -7.85
C TRP A 45 -6.69 14.52 -9.20
N SER A 46 -7.31 13.57 -9.89
CA SER A 46 -7.09 13.35 -11.32
C SER A 46 -8.43 13.02 -11.99
N PRO A 47 -8.52 13.18 -13.34
CA PRO A 47 -9.74 12.82 -14.08
C PRO A 47 -10.17 11.38 -13.88
N ALA A 48 -9.21 10.47 -13.62
CA ALA A 48 -9.47 9.05 -13.48
C ALA A 48 -9.81 8.63 -12.05
N SER A 49 -9.31 9.35 -11.03
CA SER A 49 -9.49 8.98 -9.62
C SER A 49 -10.56 9.79 -8.91
N GLY A 50 -10.80 11.04 -9.32
CA GLY A 50 -11.51 12.02 -8.49
C GLY A 50 -10.61 12.61 -7.42
N ALA A 51 -11.19 13.35 -6.46
CA ALA A 51 -10.48 13.99 -5.37
C ALA A 51 -10.47 13.11 -4.12
N HIS A 52 -9.27 12.75 -3.65
CA HIS A 52 -9.06 11.93 -2.45
C HIS A 52 -8.03 12.54 -1.52
N GLU A 53 -8.25 12.39 -0.22
CA GLU A 53 -7.30 12.82 0.79
C GLU A 53 -6.34 11.69 1.17
N VAL A 54 -5.13 12.07 1.52
CA VAL A 54 -4.09 11.20 2.09
C VAL A 54 -3.41 11.95 3.21
N HIS A 55 -3.23 11.32 4.36
CA HIS A 55 -2.60 11.96 5.51
C HIS A 55 -1.66 11.02 6.30
N GLY A 56 -1.06 11.53 7.35
CA GLY A 56 -0.23 10.76 8.29
C GLY A 56 0.88 9.96 7.62
N LEU A 57 1.18 8.78 8.18
CA LEU A 57 2.27 7.93 7.73
C LEU A 57 2.01 7.27 6.37
N ILE A 58 0.75 7.09 5.97
CA ILE A 58 0.40 6.64 4.61
C ILE A 58 0.84 7.68 3.59
N ARG A 59 0.51 8.97 3.83
CA ARG A 59 0.97 10.08 3.00
C ARG A 59 2.49 10.14 2.92
N ASP A 60 3.17 10.01 4.07
CA ASP A 60 4.63 10.07 4.14
C ASP A 60 5.27 8.91 3.38
N ARG A 61 4.66 7.70 3.44
CA ARG A 61 5.12 6.56 2.66
C ARG A 61 4.99 6.81 1.17
N TRP A 62 3.81 7.26 0.72
CA TRP A 62 3.56 7.59 -0.68
C TRP A 62 4.49 8.72 -1.18
N ALA A 63 4.75 9.72 -0.35
CA ALA A 63 5.71 10.77 -0.65
C ALA A 63 7.13 10.24 -0.91
N ARG A 64 7.62 9.32 -0.07
CA ARG A 64 8.93 8.68 -0.25
C ARG A 64 9.02 7.83 -1.51
N LEU A 65 7.91 7.30 -1.99
CA LEU A 65 7.83 6.56 -3.25
C LEU A 65 7.81 7.47 -4.47
N GLY A 66 7.54 8.77 -4.33
CA GLY A 66 7.53 9.75 -5.42
C GLY A 66 6.14 10.25 -5.82
N TRP A 67 5.17 10.16 -4.89
CA TRP A 67 3.79 10.64 -5.06
C TRP A 67 3.08 9.99 -6.25
N GLU A 68 2.28 10.77 -7.00
CA GLU A 68 1.54 10.34 -8.20
C GLU A 68 2.44 9.83 -9.33
N ARG A 69 3.71 10.22 -9.33
CA ARG A 69 4.70 9.75 -10.32
C ARG A 69 5.31 8.39 -9.99
N SER A 70 5.03 7.86 -8.80
CA SER A 70 5.41 6.50 -8.43
C SER A 70 4.54 5.46 -9.16
N PHE A 71 4.92 4.20 -9.04
CA PHE A 71 4.11 3.08 -9.53
C PHE A 71 2.71 3.01 -8.88
N LEU A 72 2.52 3.67 -7.72
CA LEU A 72 1.21 3.73 -7.07
C LEU A 72 0.22 4.63 -7.79
N GLY A 73 0.69 5.71 -8.46
CA GLY A 73 -0.20 6.68 -9.08
C GLY A 73 -1.01 7.49 -8.07
N TYR A 74 -2.20 7.93 -8.48
CA TYR A 74 -3.12 8.71 -7.66
C TYR A 74 -3.92 7.86 -6.67
N PRO A 75 -4.32 8.43 -5.51
CA PRO A 75 -5.23 7.77 -4.58
C PRO A 75 -6.61 7.58 -5.21
N LEU A 76 -7.20 6.40 -4.96
CA LEU A 76 -8.55 6.01 -5.39
C LEU A 76 -9.55 6.03 -4.24
N THR A 77 -9.09 6.13 -3.01
CA THR A 77 -9.91 6.22 -1.80
C THR A 77 -9.35 7.27 -0.88
N ASP A 78 -10.19 7.79 -0.01
CA ASP A 78 -9.76 8.46 1.21
C ASP A 78 -9.09 7.46 2.14
N GLU A 79 -8.35 7.95 3.15
CA GLU A 79 -7.84 7.07 4.20
C GLU A 79 -9.02 6.43 4.95
N THR A 80 -9.03 5.12 4.93
CA THR A 80 -10.13 4.31 5.47
C THR A 80 -9.63 3.46 6.62
N THR A 81 -10.45 3.33 7.67
CA THR A 81 -10.20 2.39 8.75
C THR A 81 -10.39 0.96 8.25
N THR A 82 -9.46 0.07 8.56
CA THR A 82 -9.58 -1.35 8.23
C THR A 82 -10.78 -2.01 8.93
N PRO A 83 -11.38 -3.07 8.34
CA PRO A 83 -12.51 -3.77 8.94
C PRO A 83 -12.31 -4.29 10.37
N ASP A 84 -11.06 -4.63 10.74
CA ASP A 84 -10.70 -5.03 12.11
C ASP A 84 -10.52 -3.84 13.08
N ARG A 85 -10.56 -2.60 12.56
CA ARG A 85 -10.42 -1.32 13.29
C ARG A 85 -9.04 -1.10 13.92
N ILE A 86 -8.01 -1.84 13.51
CA ILE A 86 -6.65 -1.70 14.03
C ILE A 86 -5.83 -0.74 13.16
N GLY A 87 -5.97 -0.88 11.83
CA GLY A 87 -5.17 -0.16 10.86
C GLY A 87 -5.94 0.86 10.04
N ARG A 88 -5.21 1.47 9.12
CA ARG A 88 -5.69 2.41 8.11
C ARG A 88 -5.11 2.06 6.76
N TYR A 89 -5.78 2.45 5.69
CA TYR A 89 -5.28 2.27 4.34
C TYR A 89 -5.81 3.31 3.36
N ASN A 90 -5.05 3.54 2.29
CA ASN A 90 -5.54 4.12 1.04
C ASN A 90 -5.27 3.13 -0.10
N HIS A 91 -6.23 3.00 -1.00
CA HIS A 91 -5.99 2.40 -2.30
C HIS A 91 -5.52 3.45 -3.29
N PHE A 92 -4.61 3.05 -4.16
CA PHE A 92 -4.04 3.84 -5.24
C PHE A 92 -4.25 3.12 -6.57
N GLN A 93 -4.02 3.80 -7.68
CA GLN A 93 -4.18 3.21 -9.02
C GLN A 93 -3.35 1.94 -9.22
N GLY A 94 -2.11 1.93 -8.73
CA GLY A 94 -1.17 0.81 -8.89
C GLY A 94 -1.01 -0.09 -7.67
N GLY A 95 -1.64 0.23 -6.52
CA GLY A 95 -1.43 -0.55 -5.31
C GLY A 95 -2.24 -0.06 -4.12
N SER A 96 -1.73 -0.34 -2.93
CA SER A 96 -2.32 0.12 -1.66
C SER A 96 -1.22 0.41 -0.65
N VAL A 97 -1.45 1.33 0.26
CA VAL A 97 -0.61 1.52 1.44
C VAL A 97 -1.45 1.23 2.67
N TYR A 98 -0.97 0.34 3.52
CA TYR A 98 -1.58 -0.02 4.79
C TYR A 98 -0.70 0.44 5.94
N TRP A 99 -1.32 0.86 7.01
CA TRP A 99 -0.65 1.31 8.22
C TRP A 99 -1.29 0.71 9.46
N THR A 100 -0.44 0.33 10.43
CA THR A 100 -0.85 0.08 11.83
C THR A 100 0.18 0.70 12.78
N PRO A 101 -0.17 0.94 14.07
CA PRO A 101 0.81 1.37 15.06
C PRO A 101 1.98 0.38 15.24
N ALA A 102 1.75 -0.91 15.00
CA ALA A 102 2.73 -1.96 15.19
C ALA A 102 3.66 -2.16 13.99
N THR A 103 3.15 -2.00 12.76
CA THR A 103 3.92 -2.31 11.55
C THR A 103 4.49 -1.08 10.86
N GLY A 104 3.90 0.09 11.07
CA GLY A 104 4.18 1.28 10.25
C GLY A 104 3.40 1.24 8.94
N ALA A 105 3.77 2.11 8.00
CA ALA A 105 3.11 2.22 6.70
C ALA A 105 3.92 1.50 5.63
N HIS A 106 3.30 0.50 4.98
CA HIS A 106 3.90 -0.30 3.91
C HIS A 106 2.99 -0.38 2.70
N GLU A 107 3.60 -0.37 1.52
CA GLU A 107 2.89 -0.55 0.27
C GLU A 107 2.79 -2.03 -0.10
N VAL A 108 1.73 -2.38 -0.82
CA VAL A 108 1.55 -3.69 -1.45
C VAL A 108 0.95 -3.48 -2.83
N HIS A 109 1.53 -4.09 -3.85
CA HIS A 109 1.07 -3.90 -5.22
C HIS A 109 1.08 -5.20 -6.04
N GLY A 110 0.68 -5.12 -7.31
CA GLY A 110 0.77 -6.20 -8.28
C GLY A 110 0.13 -7.52 -7.83
N ALA A 111 0.78 -8.63 -8.19
CA ALA A 111 0.28 -9.98 -7.91
C ALA A 111 0.29 -10.33 -6.42
N ILE A 112 1.23 -9.77 -5.65
CA ILE A 112 1.29 -9.95 -4.18
C ILE A 112 0.05 -9.34 -3.55
N ARG A 113 -0.30 -8.11 -3.92
CA ARG A 113 -1.53 -7.45 -3.47
C ARG A 113 -2.78 -8.23 -3.88
N ALA A 114 -2.84 -8.71 -5.12
CA ALA A 114 -3.99 -9.46 -5.63
C ALA A 114 -4.22 -10.76 -4.84
N LEU A 115 -3.16 -11.49 -4.54
CA LEU A 115 -3.25 -12.70 -3.71
C LEU A 115 -3.71 -12.36 -2.29
N TRP A 116 -3.09 -11.36 -1.63
CA TRP A 116 -3.48 -10.94 -0.28
C TRP A 116 -4.94 -10.48 -0.22
N ALA A 117 -5.40 -9.75 -1.24
CA ALA A 117 -6.80 -9.35 -1.38
C ALA A 117 -7.74 -10.57 -1.45
N SER A 118 -7.40 -11.57 -2.26
CA SER A 118 -8.20 -12.79 -2.42
C SER A 118 -8.28 -13.62 -1.13
N MET A 119 -7.31 -13.46 -0.24
CA MET A 119 -7.26 -14.11 1.08
C MET A 119 -8.03 -13.37 2.16
N GLY A 120 -8.53 -12.15 1.89
CA GLY A 120 -9.28 -11.32 2.84
C GLY A 120 -8.46 -10.25 3.53
N TRP A 121 -7.34 -9.79 2.92
CA TRP A 121 -6.49 -8.71 3.39
C TRP A 121 -5.91 -8.96 4.79
N GLU A 122 -5.93 -7.96 5.67
CA GLU A 122 -5.44 -8.03 7.04
C GLU A 122 -6.13 -9.09 7.91
N ARG A 123 -7.34 -9.53 7.51
CA ARG A 123 -8.07 -10.60 8.20
C ARG A 123 -7.64 -12.01 7.77
N SER A 124 -6.77 -12.11 6.77
CA SER A 124 -6.13 -13.38 6.44
C SER A 124 -5.17 -13.82 7.55
N PHE A 125 -4.66 -15.05 7.45
CA PHE A 125 -3.66 -15.53 8.42
C PHE A 125 -2.36 -14.73 8.38
N LEU A 126 -2.11 -13.94 7.32
CA LEU A 126 -0.89 -13.14 7.17
C LEU A 126 -0.88 -11.90 8.06
N GLY A 127 -2.06 -11.32 8.37
CA GLY A 127 -2.12 -10.04 9.03
C GLY A 127 -1.71 -8.88 8.11
N TYR A 128 -1.12 -7.84 8.68
CA TYR A 128 -0.67 -6.63 7.98
C TYR A 128 0.72 -6.77 7.37
N PRO A 129 1.03 -6.03 6.30
CA PRO A 129 2.38 -5.96 5.76
C PRO A 129 3.34 -5.32 6.77
N THR A 130 4.54 -5.88 6.86
CA THR A 130 5.64 -5.41 7.70
C THR A 130 6.84 -4.95 6.86
N SER A 131 6.79 -5.18 5.55
CA SER A 131 7.73 -4.62 4.58
C SER A 131 6.99 -4.10 3.36
N ASP A 132 7.65 -3.25 2.61
CA ASP A 132 7.31 -3.00 1.21
C ASP A 132 7.66 -4.22 0.36
N GLU A 133 7.30 -4.18 -0.93
CA GLU A 133 7.75 -5.19 -1.86
C GLU A 133 9.26 -5.11 -2.08
N LEU A 134 9.93 -6.22 -1.85
CA LEU A 134 11.37 -6.40 -1.95
C LEU A 134 11.72 -7.34 -3.11
N SER A 135 12.93 -7.21 -3.65
CA SER A 135 13.48 -8.18 -4.59
C SER A 135 14.03 -9.38 -3.84
N THR A 136 13.90 -10.59 -4.40
CA THR A 136 14.64 -11.77 -3.94
C THR A 136 16.14 -11.58 -4.19
N GLU A 137 16.99 -12.29 -3.45
CA GLU A 137 18.45 -12.16 -3.56
C GLU A 137 18.97 -12.42 -4.98
N ASP A 138 18.35 -13.39 -5.67
CA ASP A 138 18.66 -13.71 -7.07
C ASP A 138 18.04 -12.75 -8.08
N SER A 139 17.29 -11.75 -7.60
CA SER A 139 16.57 -10.76 -8.40
C SER A 139 15.56 -11.34 -9.40
N THR A 140 15.19 -12.61 -9.28
CA THR A 140 14.22 -13.28 -10.18
C THR A 140 12.78 -13.16 -9.71
N GLY A 141 12.58 -12.82 -8.45
CA GLY A 141 11.28 -12.70 -7.81
C GLY A 141 11.11 -11.43 -6.98
N ARG A 142 9.93 -11.34 -6.38
CA ARG A 142 9.55 -10.28 -5.45
C ARG A 142 8.90 -10.92 -4.22
N TYR A 143 8.93 -10.22 -3.09
CA TYR A 143 8.20 -10.64 -1.90
C TYR A 143 7.82 -9.45 -1.03
N SER A 144 6.78 -9.63 -0.23
CA SER A 144 6.42 -8.74 0.88
C SER A 144 6.29 -9.58 2.13
N GLU A 145 6.80 -9.06 3.23
CA GLU A 145 6.66 -9.65 4.55
C GLU A 145 5.38 -9.14 5.21
N PHE A 146 4.77 -10.02 6.00
CA PHE A 146 3.56 -9.76 6.78
C PHE A 146 3.77 -10.22 8.22
N GLN A 147 2.87 -9.87 9.13
CA GLN A 147 2.99 -10.18 10.55
C GLN A 147 3.17 -11.68 10.85
N HIS A 148 2.61 -12.58 10.02
CA HIS A 148 2.60 -14.01 10.29
C HIS A 148 3.01 -14.85 9.07
N GLY A 149 3.80 -14.28 8.19
CA GLY A 149 4.30 -14.94 7.00
C GLY A 149 4.70 -13.97 5.89
N SER A 150 4.80 -14.48 4.68
CA SER A 150 5.24 -13.70 3.51
C SER A 150 4.47 -14.12 2.27
N ILE A 151 4.40 -13.24 1.30
CA ILE A 151 3.98 -13.59 -0.05
C ILE A 151 5.17 -13.40 -0.97
N TYR A 152 5.53 -14.47 -1.69
CA TYR A 152 6.55 -14.49 -2.72
C TYR A 152 5.89 -14.53 -4.09
N TRP A 153 6.51 -13.87 -5.04
CA TRP A 153 6.10 -13.91 -6.45
C TRP A 153 7.30 -14.15 -7.35
N SER A 154 7.10 -14.99 -8.38
CA SER A 154 8.04 -15.10 -9.50
C SER A 154 7.28 -15.30 -10.81
N PRO A 155 7.92 -15.04 -11.98
CA PRO A 155 7.28 -15.28 -13.28
C PRO A 155 6.84 -16.73 -13.48
N GLY A 156 7.58 -17.69 -12.88
CA GLY A 156 7.31 -19.12 -13.05
C GLY A 156 6.24 -19.68 -12.13
N THR A 157 6.02 -19.06 -10.96
CA THR A 157 5.08 -19.60 -9.94
C THR A 157 3.86 -18.72 -9.71
N GLY A 158 3.90 -17.47 -10.13
CA GLY A 158 2.95 -16.47 -9.66
C GLY A 158 3.17 -16.14 -8.17
N ALA A 159 2.14 -15.57 -7.53
CA ALA A 159 2.18 -15.22 -6.12
C ALA A 159 1.80 -16.41 -5.23
N LEU A 160 2.58 -16.65 -4.17
CA LEU A 160 2.43 -17.75 -3.21
C LEU A 160 2.53 -17.23 -1.78
N ALA A 161 1.54 -17.53 -0.94
CA ALA A 161 1.55 -17.17 0.47
C ALA A 161 2.21 -18.26 1.31
N CYS A 162 3.14 -17.87 2.15
CA CYS A 162 3.90 -18.74 3.03
C CYS A 162 3.65 -18.34 4.48
N ARG A 163 3.33 -19.30 5.34
CA ARG A 163 3.16 -19.08 6.77
C ARG A 163 4.50 -19.22 7.48
N GLU A 164 4.80 -18.31 8.38
CA GLU A 164 5.92 -18.48 9.30
C GLU A 164 5.58 -19.58 10.32
N THR A 165 6.38 -20.64 10.37
CA THR A 165 6.26 -21.66 11.39
C THR A 165 7.45 -21.53 12.35
N VAL A 166 7.19 -21.61 13.66
CA VAL A 166 8.14 -21.44 14.78
C VAL A 166 9.36 -22.38 14.75
N ARG A 167 9.46 -23.25 13.77
CA ARG A 167 10.62 -24.10 13.47
C ARG A 167 11.00 -23.91 12.03
N LEU A 168 11.87 -22.98 11.69
CA LEU A 168 12.72 -22.89 10.46
C LEU A 168 12.20 -23.59 9.16
N HIS A 169 10.90 -23.77 9.00
CA HIS A 169 10.27 -24.34 7.82
C HIS A 169 9.16 -23.40 7.34
N VAL A 170 9.47 -22.64 6.33
CA VAL A 170 8.45 -21.87 5.59
C VAL A 170 7.54 -22.86 4.87
N LYS A 171 6.25 -22.90 5.21
CA LYS A 171 5.24 -23.66 4.47
C LYS A 171 4.46 -22.73 3.58
N CYS A 172 4.77 -22.77 2.28
CA CYS A 172 3.97 -22.09 1.26
C CYS A 172 2.71 -22.94 0.96
N LEU A 173 1.56 -22.29 0.93
CA LEU A 173 0.31 -22.92 0.50
C LEU A 173 0.31 -22.95 -1.01
N THR A 174 0.62 -24.10 -1.61
CA THR A 174 0.70 -24.30 -3.05
C THR A 174 -0.24 -25.37 -3.56
N ALA A 175 -0.70 -25.21 -4.79
CA ALA A 175 -1.02 -26.30 -5.68
C ALA A 175 0.24 -27.15 -6.00
N PRO A 176 0.11 -28.40 -6.47
CA PRO A 176 1.11 -29.45 -6.35
C PRO A 176 2.26 -29.32 -7.33
N THR A 177 3.31 -28.63 -6.93
CA THR A 177 4.64 -28.84 -7.52
C THR A 177 5.69 -28.64 -6.44
N ARG A 178 6.48 -29.67 -6.20
CA ARG A 178 7.57 -29.69 -5.22
C ARG A 178 8.59 -28.61 -5.54
N PHE A 179 8.48 -27.44 -4.90
CA PHE A 179 9.60 -26.54 -4.73
C PHE A 179 10.23 -26.87 -3.39
N THR A 180 11.39 -27.47 -3.40
CA THR A 180 12.17 -27.75 -2.22
C THR A 180 12.88 -26.45 -1.84
N ILE A 181 12.51 -25.86 -0.72
CA ILE A 181 13.12 -24.66 -0.09
C ILE A 181 14.61 -24.84 0.20
N ASN A 182 15.18 -26.01 -0.02
CA ASN A 182 16.62 -26.28 0.13
C ASN A 182 17.53 -25.46 -0.79
N GLN A 183 17.02 -24.78 -1.81
CA GLN A 183 17.84 -23.91 -2.66
C GLN A 183 17.92 -22.46 -2.15
N MET A 184 17.04 -22.04 -1.24
CA MET A 184 17.10 -20.70 -0.65
C MET A 184 17.98 -20.63 0.61
N ILE A 185 18.31 -21.76 1.24
CA ILE A 185 19.07 -21.82 2.50
C ILE A 185 20.54 -22.19 2.27
N SER A 186 20.93 -22.58 1.06
CA SER A 186 22.31 -23.04 0.79
C SER A 186 23.36 -21.93 0.60
N ASN A 187 22.96 -20.66 0.77
CA ASN A 187 23.87 -19.52 0.66
C ASN A 187 23.80 -18.57 1.87
N MET A 188 23.44 -19.07 3.05
CA MET A 188 23.68 -18.37 4.32
C MET A 188 24.97 -18.84 4.96
#